data_c1d601e4cd24238cf9b19c68dd0a109e
#
_entry.id   c1d601e4cd24238cf9b19c68dd0a109e
#
_cell.length_a   1.000
_cell.length_b   1.000
_cell.length_c   1.000
_cell.angle_alpha   90.00
_cell.angle_beta   90.00
_cell.angle_gamma   90.00
#
_symmetry.space_group_name_H-M   'P 1'
#
loop_
_entity.id
_entity.type
_entity.pdbx_description
1 polymer ?
#
loop_
_entity_poly.entity_id
_entity_poly.type
_entity_poly.pdbx_seq_one_letter_code
_entity_poly.pdbx_strand_id
1 'polypeptide(L)' 'MRIHLWYSEDMKKWRWCITDTPRDWGATRQETGDADTLDEAMEIIAKTAKKMIGSGEPVAGWFGA' A
#
# COMPACT_ATOMS: atom_id res chain seq x y z
N MET A 1 -0.38 7.29 -5.72
CA MET A 1 -0.09 6.37 -4.61
C MET A 1 1.39 6.07 -4.53
N ARG A 2 1.92 6.11 -3.34
CA ARG A 2 3.32 5.77 -3.12
C ARG A 2 3.42 4.59 -2.19
N ILE A 3 4.31 3.69 -2.47
CA ILE A 3 4.53 2.53 -1.64
C ILE A 3 5.99 2.48 -1.25
N HIS A 4 6.25 2.40 0.05
CA HIS A 4 7.59 2.26 0.56
C HIS A 4 7.71 0.93 1.28
N LEU A 5 8.79 0.24 1.03
CA LEU A 5 9.04 -1.04 1.66
C LEU A 5 10.51 -1.09 2.05
N TRP A 6 10.79 -1.39 3.30
CA TRP A 6 12.18 -1.45 3.76
C TRP A 6 12.31 -2.43 4.92
N TYR A 7 13.52 -2.84 5.17
CA TYR A 7 13.80 -3.73 6.27
C TYR A 7 14.24 -2.92 7.49
N SER A 8 13.58 -3.13 8.61
CA SER A 8 13.90 -2.43 9.85
C SER A 8 14.80 -3.32 10.69
N GLU A 9 16.04 -2.92 10.84
CA GLU A 9 16.98 -3.70 11.62
C GLU A 9 16.65 -3.67 13.11
N ASP A 10 16.09 -2.57 13.56
CA ASP A 10 15.70 -2.45 14.95
C ASP A 10 14.61 -3.43 15.32
N MET A 11 13.65 -3.60 14.46
CA MET A 11 12.53 -4.47 14.70
C MET A 11 12.74 -5.86 14.12
N LYS A 12 13.71 -5.97 13.25
CA LYS A 12 14.01 -7.19 12.51
C LYS A 12 12.78 -7.65 11.75
N LYS A 13 12.14 -6.69 11.11
CA LYS A 13 10.95 -6.95 10.31
C LYS A 13 10.96 -6.10 9.07
N TRP A 14 10.18 -6.52 8.09
CA TRP A 14 9.98 -5.74 6.89
C TRP A 14 8.85 -4.76 7.18
N ARG A 15 9.12 -3.49 6.98
CA ARG A 15 8.11 -2.48 7.22
C ARG A 15 7.65 -1.87 5.93
N TRP A 16 6.42 -1.45 5.90
CA TRP A 16 5.87 -0.86 4.68
C TRP A 16 4.94 0.28 5.01
N CYS A 17 4.76 1.13 4.02
CA CYS A 17 3.91 2.28 4.15
C CYS A 17 3.31 2.58 2.78
N ILE A 18 2.00 2.77 2.74
CA ILE A 18 1.30 3.13 1.52
C ILE A 18 0.67 4.49 1.75
N THR A 19 0.97 5.44 0.88
CA THR A 19 0.42 6.78 0.98
C THR A 19 -0.34 7.11 -0.28
N ASP A 20 -1.55 7.55 -0.13
CA ASP A 20 -2.37 7.92 -1.27
C ASP A 20 -2.93 9.31 -1.04
N THR A 21 -2.68 10.20 -1.98
CA THR A 21 -3.16 11.56 -1.89
C THR A 21 -4.10 11.81 -3.06
N PRO A 22 -5.39 11.74 -2.82
CA PRO A 22 -6.34 11.98 -3.88
C PRO A 22 -6.21 13.38 -4.41
N ARG A 23 -6.27 13.45 -5.72
CA ARG A 23 -6.04 14.69 -6.40
C ARG A 23 -6.98 15.81 -5.99
N ASP A 24 -8.22 15.48 -5.83
CA ASP A 24 -9.25 16.47 -5.65
C ASP A 24 -9.39 16.99 -4.24
N TRP A 25 -8.92 16.23 -3.29
CA TRP A 25 -9.22 16.55 -1.92
C TRP A 25 -8.07 17.07 -1.13
N GLY A 26 -6.91 16.76 -1.53
CA GLY A 26 -5.77 17.12 -0.73
C GLY A 26 -5.66 16.30 0.54
N ALA A 27 -6.60 15.47 0.80
CA ALA A 27 -6.54 14.62 1.98
C ALA A 27 -5.63 13.44 1.68
N THR A 28 -4.79 13.10 2.62
CA THR A 28 -3.86 12.00 2.45
C THR A 28 -4.30 10.81 3.28
N ARG A 29 -4.34 9.66 2.65
CA ARG A 29 -4.62 8.41 3.35
C ARG A 29 -3.32 7.65 3.46
N GLN A 30 -3.09 7.05 4.60
CA GLN A 30 -1.85 6.34 4.83
C GLN A 30 -2.11 5.05 5.60
N GLU A 31 -1.49 3.98 5.13
CA GLU A 31 -1.56 2.69 5.79
C GLU A 31 -0.14 2.23 6.03
N THR A 32 0.11 1.69 7.20
CA THR A 32 1.45 1.19 7.53
C THR A 32 1.33 -0.17 8.19
N GLY A 33 2.41 -0.91 8.18
CA GLY A 33 2.42 -2.18 8.83
C GLY A 33 3.79 -2.83 8.76
N ASP A 34 3.84 -4.06 9.22
CA ASP A 34 5.10 -4.81 9.16
C ASP A 34 4.81 -6.28 8.92
N ALA A 35 5.85 -7.01 8.57
CA ALA A 35 5.74 -8.43 8.30
C ALA A 35 7.10 -9.08 8.56
N ASP A 36 7.08 -10.37 8.83
CA ASP A 36 8.31 -11.09 9.15
C ASP A 36 9.17 -11.35 7.92
N THR A 37 8.55 -11.50 6.77
CA THR A 37 9.29 -11.78 5.55
C THR A 37 8.91 -10.81 4.46
N LEU A 38 9.76 -10.71 3.47
CA LEU A 38 9.50 -9.83 2.34
C LEU A 38 8.27 -10.29 1.57
N ASP A 39 8.15 -11.59 1.35
CA ASP A 39 7.00 -12.12 0.62
C ASP A 39 5.70 -11.77 1.32
N GLU A 40 5.70 -11.90 2.62
CA GLU A 40 4.53 -11.59 3.41
C GLU A 40 4.21 -10.11 3.32
N ALA A 41 5.23 -9.27 3.41
CA ALA A 41 5.05 -7.84 3.32
C ALA A 41 4.45 -7.45 1.97
N MET A 42 4.96 -8.04 0.91
CA MET A 42 4.47 -7.73 -0.43
C MET A 42 3.02 -8.16 -0.60
N GLU A 43 2.67 -9.28 -0.02
CA GLU A 43 1.30 -9.77 -0.10
C GLU A 43 0.35 -8.82 0.64
N ILE A 44 0.75 -8.39 1.80
CA ILE A 44 -0.07 -7.47 2.58
C ILE A 44 -0.20 -6.14 1.86
N ILE A 45 0.89 -5.65 1.29
CA ILE A 45 0.87 -4.42 0.53
C ILE A 45 -0.11 -4.53 -0.63
N ALA A 46 -0.06 -5.63 -1.35
CA ALA A 46 -0.95 -5.82 -2.49
C ALA A 46 -2.42 -5.79 -2.06
N LYS A 47 -2.74 -6.47 -1.00
CA LYS A 47 -4.10 -6.50 -0.50
C LYS A 47 -4.56 -5.13 -0.03
N THR A 48 -3.69 -4.45 0.70
CA THR A 48 -4.02 -3.15 1.24
C THR A 48 -4.17 -2.12 0.13
N ALA A 49 -3.27 -2.15 -0.83
CA ALA A 49 -3.34 -1.21 -1.94
C ALA A 49 -4.62 -1.41 -2.75
N LYS A 50 -5.00 -2.66 -2.99
CA LYS A 50 -6.24 -2.94 -3.69
C LYS A 50 -7.43 -2.40 -2.94
N LYS A 51 -7.40 -2.51 -1.63
CA LYS A 51 -8.47 -2.02 -0.81
C LYS A 51 -8.57 -0.51 -0.90
N MET A 52 -7.45 0.16 -0.88
CA MET A 52 -7.41 1.60 -0.95
C MET A 52 -7.87 2.12 -2.30
N ILE A 53 -7.46 1.45 -3.36
CA ILE A 53 -7.84 1.85 -4.69
C ILE A 53 -9.26 1.46 -4.98
N GLY A 54 -9.58 0.27 -4.57
CA GLY A 54 -10.81 -0.34 -4.99
C GLY A 54 -12.03 0.07 -4.31
N SER A 55 -11.96 0.93 -3.34
CA SER A 55 -13.17 1.18 -2.65
C SER A 55 -14.13 1.85 -3.56
N GLY A 56 -14.53 1.15 -4.49
CA GLY A 56 -15.55 1.57 -5.33
C GLY A 56 -15.13 2.00 -6.65
N GLU A 57 -13.94 1.88 -6.95
CA GLU A 57 -13.51 2.38 -8.16
C GLU A 57 -13.25 1.42 -9.20
N PRO A 58 -13.61 1.70 -10.36
CA PRO A 58 -13.39 0.79 -11.44
C PRO A 58 -11.95 0.80 -11.82
N VAL A 59 -11.22 0.22 -10.98
CA VAL A 59 -9.85 0.05 -11.28
C VAL A 59 -9.70 -0.71 -12.54
N ALA A 60 -10.65 -1.50 -12.84
CA ALA A 60 -10.64 -2.24 -14.06
C ALA A 60 -10.42 -1.33 -15.24
N GLY A 61 -10.80 -0.16 -15.06
CA GLY A 61 -10.62 0.79 -16.14
C GLY A 61 -9.23 0.94 -16.59
N TRP A 62 -8.30 0.93 -15.73
CA TRP A 62 -6.99 1.06 -16.22
C TRP A 62 -6.21 -0.22 -16.34
N PHE A 63 -6.73 -1.26 -15.92
CA PHE A 63 -6.16 -2.44 -16.30
C PHE A 63 -6.52 -2.73 -17.67
N GLY A 64 -7.67 -2.43 -17.90
CA GLY A 64 -8.12 -2.79 -19.11
C GLY A 64 -7.86 -2.05 -20.02
N ALA A 65 -7.49 -1.44 -19.31
CA ALA A 65 -7.24 -0.95 -20.23
C ALA A 65 -7.28 -1.83 -21.19
#